data_f3b366504b97f8d11d2985dc37df69f2
#
_entry.id   f3b366504b97f8d11d2985dc37df69f2
#
_cell.length_a   1.000
_cell.length_b   1.000
_cell.length_c   1.000
_cell.angle_alpha   90.00
_cell.angle_beta   90.00
_cell.angle_gamma   90.00
#
_symmetry.space_group_name_H-M   'P 1'
#
loop_
_entity.id
_entity.type
_entity.pdbx_description
1 polymer ?
#
loop_
_entity_poly.entity_id
_entity_poly.type
_entity_poly.pdbx_seq_one_letter_code
_entity_poly.pdbx_strand_id
1 'polypeptide(L)'
;MARKEPRYLTIYHDLEHQILTGELHPDEQLPTEFQLAKTYDVSRITSKRALTELESRDLIYRRQGSGSFVQPHKANLTSKQLLVVLPFPTNAGLGDYASGISAAANAKHYQAVTMDPKGFAQLTATEMKHKYAGLIYLPQDLYQEAEQLYLLKLEKVPVVLLDKSLPELELPVVAADNFNGGQLATNHLIQQQHHQILFYAQMEQAVLPSSVYERYFGYLQALHQAGLKPVVSIHELTTLNQLTPDDWLTYLDQHHITAIVVENDLIAIKLMNRLRAVDPTIWQRLSIVGFDNIQAASLTYPALTTIAQDFKGMGKKAVELLLNQPNQPSIVRLPVKLIKRASTKALPKIPKED
;
A
#
# COMPACT_ATOMS: atom_id res chain seq x y z
N MET A 1 -25.24 18.46 -23.72
CA MET A 1 -26.13 17.33 -24.13
C MET A 1 -25.40 16.05 -23.77
N ALA A 2 -25.89 15.30 -22.79
CA ALA A 2 -25.32 14.00 -22.44
C ALA A 2 -25.47 13.04 -23.64
N ARG A 3 -24.40 12.42 -24.07
CA ARG A 3 -24.41 11.42 -25.16
C ARG A 3 -25.23 10.23 -24.65
N LYS A 4 -26.37 9.96 -25.24
CA LYS A 4 -27.24 8.83 -24.91
C LYS A 4 -26.42 7.54 -25.14
N GLU A 5 -26.31 6.72 -24.12
CA GLU A 5 -25.54 5.48 -24.18
C GLU A 5 -26.06 4.57 -25.29
N PRO A 6 -25.19 3.93 -26.09
CA PRO A 6 -25.61 3.06 -27.18
C PRO A 6 -26.48 1.91 -26.66
N ARG A 7 -27.67 1.71 -27.21
CA ARG A 7 -28.67 0.71 -26.79
C ARG A 7 -28.15 -0.74 -26.73
N TYR A 8 -27.11 -1.09 -27.49
CA TYR A 8 -26.52 -2.43 -27.40
C TYR A 8 -25.78 -2.66 -26.09
N LEU A 9 -25.24 -1.60 -25.44
CA LEU A 9 -24.57 -1.71 -24.15
C LEU A 9 -25.56 -2.07 -23.03
N THR A 10 -26.79 -1.59 -23.11
CA THR A 10 -27.85 -1.97 -22.14
C THR A 10 -28.08 -3.47 -22.17
N ILE A 11 -28.22 -4.06 -23.37
CA ILE A 11 -28.38 -5.53 -23.53
C ILE A 11 -27.13 -6.26 -23.06
N TYR A 12 -25.96 -5.74 -23.44
CA TYR A 12 -24.68 -6.32 -23.09
C TYR A 12 -24.52 -6.39 -21.55
N HIS A 13 -24.71 -5.29 -20.83
CA HIS A 13 -24.54 -5.23 -19.38
C HIS A 13 -25.58 -6.07 -18.62
N ASP A 14 -26.81 -6.13 -19.11
CA ASP A 14 -27.85 -6.95 -18.49
C ASP A 14 -27.54 -8.44 -18.62
N LEU A 15 -27.19 -8.91 -19.81
CA LEU A 15 -26.80 -10.32 -20.04
C LEU A 15 -25.47 -10.66 -19.35
N GLU A 16 -24.49 -9.74 -19.37
CA GLU A 16 -23.26 -9.90 -18.61
C GLU A 16 -23.54 -10.09 -17.13
N HIS A 17 -24.42 -9.26 -16.57
CA HIS A 17 -24.84 -9.37 -15.17
C HIS A 17 -25.47 -10.74 -14.87
N GLN A 18 -26.45 -11.18 -15.68
CA GLN A 18 -27.14 -12.46 -15.51
C GLN A 18 -26.15 -13.66 -15.59
N ILE A 19 -25.17 -13.59 -16.51
CA ILE A 19 -24.13 -14.62 -16.61
C ILE A 19 -23.22 -14.61 -15.39
N LEU A 20 -22.78 -13.41 -14.95
CA LEU A 20 -21.85 -13.27 -13.83
C LEU A 20 -22.48 -13.55 -12.47
N THR A 21 -23.78 -13.30 -12.32
CA THR A 21 -24.53 -13.63 -11.08
C THR A 21 -24.97 -15.09 -11.02
N GLY A 22 -24.88 -15.82 -12.14
CA GLY A 22 -25.30 -17.21 -12.24
C GLY A 22 -26.81 -17.38 -12.44
N GLU A 23 -27.54 -16.32 -12.77
CA GLU A 23 -28.93 -16.40 -13.22
C GLU A 23 -29.06 -17.15 -14.55
N LEU A 24 -28.07 -16.94 -15.45
CA LEU A 24 -27.84 -17.76 -16.63
C LEU A 24 -26.73 -18.76 -16.33
N HIS A 25 -27.05 -20.04 -16.38
CA HIS A 25 -26.13 -21.11 -16.06
C HIS A 25 -25.16 -21.47 -17.20
N PRO A 26 -23.98 -22.02 -16.91
CA PRO A 26 -23.08 -22.56 -17.93
C PRO A 26 -23.80 -23.52 -18.88
N ASP A 27 -23.51 -23.43 -20.19
CA ASP A 27 -24.17 -24.15 -21.29
C ASP A 27 -25.68 -23.84 -21.47
N GLU A 28 -26.22 -22.90 -20.71
CA GLU A 28 -27.57 -22.41 -20.91
C GLU A 28 -27.69 -21.61 -22.20
N GLN A 29 -28.77 -21.81 -22.93
CA GLN A 29 -29.02 -21.11 -24.19
C GLN A 29 -29.53 -19.69 -23.94
N LEU A 30 -28.84 -18.69 -24.47
CA LEU A 30 -29.29 -17.30 -24.42
C LEU A 30 -30.51 -17.08 -25.36
N PRO A 31 -31.33 -16.05 -25.03
CA PRO A 31 -32.36 -15.60 -25.95
C PRO A 31 -31.78 -15.26 -27.33
N THR A 32 -32.51 -15.60 -28.39
CA THR A 32 -32.09 -15.33 -29.77
C THR A 32 -32.01 -13.83 -30.08
N GLU A 33 -31.26 -13.44 -31.10
CA GLU A 33 -31.19 -12.06 -31.57
C GLU A 33 -32.58 -11.42 -31.77
N PHE A 34 -33.55 -12.24 -32.22
CA PHE A 34 -34.93 -11.78 -32.43
C PHE A 34 -35.67 -11.57 -31.09
N GLN A 35 -35.55 -12.48 -30.17
CA GLN A 35 -36.14 -12.34 -28.82
C GLN A 35 -35.57 -11.14 -28.08
N LEU A 36 -34.25 -10.96 -28.06
CA LEU A 36 -33.59 -9.80 -27.48
C LEU A 36 -34.03 -8.48 -28.13
N ALA A 37 -34.13 -8.46 -29.46
CA ALA A 37 -34.61 -7.30 -30.18
C ALA A 37 -36.03 -6.88 -29.76
N LYS A 38 -36.90 -7.88 -29.54
CA LYS A 38 -38.27 -7.67 -29.07
C LYS A 38 -38.31 -7.24 -27.58
N THR A 39 -37.53 -7.87 -26.71
CA THR A 39 -37.53 -7.58 -25.26
C THR A 39 -37.03 -6.17 -24.98
N TYR A 40 -35.98 -5.74 -25.67
CA TYR A 40 -35.33 -4.42 -25.42
C TYR A 40 -35.79 -3.31 -26.36
N ASP A 41 -36.79 -3.59 -27.23
CA ASP A 41 -37.31 -2.65 -28.25
C ASP A 41 -36.17 -2.02 -29.10
N VAL A 42 -35.35 -2.88 -29.68
CA VAL A 42 -34.21 -2.49 -30.54
C VAL A 42 -34.20 -3.22 -31.88
N SER A 43 -33.34 -2.77 -32.80
CA SER A 43 -33.13 -3.52 -34.04
C SER A 43 -32.39 -4.85 -33.79
N ARG A 44 -32.62 -5.85 -34.67
CA ARG A 44 -31.88 -7.10 -34.64
C ARG A 44 -30.36 -6.92 -34.79
N ILE A 45 -29.92 -5.87 -35.50
CA ILE A 45 -28.51 -5.53 -35.62
C ILE A 45 -27.93 -5.10 -34.28
N THR A 46 -28.72 -4.38 -33.47
CA THR A 46 -28.33 -3.93 -32.14
C THR A 46 -28.17 -5.12 -31.18
N SER A 47 -29.12 -6.06 -31.15
CA SER A 47 -29.01 -7.27 -30.32
C SER A 47 -27.89 -8.20 -30.78
N LYS A 48 -27.67 -8.34 -32.12
CA LYS A 48 -26.54 -9.07 -32.68
C LYS A 48 -25.21 -8.49 -32.22
N ARG A 49 -25.07 -7.15 -32.18
CA ARG A 49 -23.87 -6.48 -31.73
C ARG A 49 -23.58 -6.77 -30.25
N ALA A 50 -24.63 -6.77 -29.38
CA ALA A 50 -24.46 -7.11 -27.96
C ALA A 50 -23.96 -8.55 -27.78
N LEU A 51 -24.55 -9.52 -28.49
CA LEU A 51 -24.10 -10.92 -28.45
C LEU A 51 -22.66 -11.09 -29.00
N THR A 52 -22.28 -10.32 -30.03
CA THR A 52 -20.92 -10.37 -30.56
C THR A 52 -19.91 -9.80 -29.56
N GLU A 53 -20.29 -8.77 -28.80
CA GLU A 53 -19.45 -8.23 -27.72
C GLU A 53 -19.29 -9.24 -26.57
N LEU A 54 -20.37 -9.93 -26.18
CA LEU A 54 -20.29 -11.01 -25.17
C LEU A 54 -19.40 -12.18 -25.64
N GLU A 55 -19.51 -12.56 -26.92
CA GLU A 55 -18.67 -13.60 -27.52
C GLU A 55 -17.18 -13.19 -27.59
N SER A 56 -16.89 -11.93 -27.95
CA SER A 56 -15.52 -11.39 -27.98
C SER A 56 -14.84 -11.34 -26.62
N ARG A 57 -15.63 -11.38 -25.55
CA ARG A 57 -15.17 -11.44 -24.14
C ARG A 57 -15.26 -12.82 -23.52
N ASP A 58 -15.42 -13.87 -24.35
CA ASP A 58 -15.53 -15.27 -23.92
C ASP A 58 -16.63 -15.54 -22.88
N LEU A 59 -17.67 -14.70 -22.81
CA LEU A 59 -18.82 -14.89 -21.94
C LEU A 59 -19.85 -15.85 -22.53
N ILE A 60 -19.92 -15.94 -23.85
CA ILE A 60 -20.78 -16.84 -24.59
C ILE A 60 -20.04 -17.50 -25.76
N TYR A 61 -20.57 -18.62 -26.24
CA TYR A 61 -20.11 -19.23 -27.48
C TYR A 61 -21.29 -19.55 -28.40
N ARG A 62 -21.03 -19.62 -29.69
CA ARG A 62 -22.07 -19.92 -30.70
C ARG A 62 -21.94 -21.36 -31.18
N ARG A 63 -23.06 -22.04 -31.26
CA ARG A 63 -23.18 -23.30 -32.02
C ARG A 63 -23.94 -23.04 -33.30
N GLN A 64 -23.33 -23.38 -34.42
CA GLN A 64 -23.96 -23.18 -35.75
C GLN A 64 -25.31 -23.88 -35.79
N GLY A 65 -26.38 -23.15 -36.15
CA GLY A 65 -27.73 -23.66 -36.18
C GLY A 65 -28.47 -23.85 -34.85
N SER A 66 -27.77 -23.69 -33.71
CA SER A 66 -28.35 -23.92 -32.37
C SER A 66 -28.52 -22.67 -31.55
N GLY A 67 -27.75 -21.60 -31.82
CA GLY A 67 -27.83 -20.32 -31.13
C GLY A 67 -26.57 -19.98 -30.32
N SER A 68 -26.72 -19.04 -29.36
CA SER A 68 -25.69 -18.60 -28.44
C SER A 68 -25.92 -19.25 -27.10
N PHE A 69 -24.85 -19.69 -26.43
CA PHE A 69 -24.88 -20.37 -25.16
C PHE A 69 -23.92 -19.69 -24.20
N VAL A 70 -24.25 -19.67 -22.92
CA VAL A 70 -23.32 -19.21 -21.88
C VAL A 70 -22.08 -20.08 -21.97
N GLN A 71 -20.93 -19.43 -22.13
CA GLN A 71 -19.66 -20.13 -22.12
C GLN A 71 -19.62 -20.96 -20.82
N PRO A 72 -19.43 -22.28 -20.87
CA PRO A 72 -19.14 -22.98 -19.64
C PRO A 72 -17.90 -22.32 -19.08
N HIS A 73 -18.10 -21.45 -18.09
CA HIS A 73 -16.98 -21.04 -17.29
C HIS A 73 -16.35 -22.36 -16.89
N LYS A 74 -15.13 -22.58 -17.32
CA LYS A 74 -14.31 -23.59 -16.68
C LYS A 74 -14.32 -23.16 -15.22
N ALA A 75 -15.31 -23.65 -14.48
CA ALA A 75 -15.55 -23.36 -13.07
C ALA A 75 -14.34 -23.79 -12.20
N ASN A 76 -13.17 -23.92 -12.80
CA ASN A 76 -11.88 -24.28 -12.23
C ASN A 76 -10.69 -23.67 -13.01
N LEU A 77 -10.87 -22.66 -13.83
CA LEU A 77 -9.74 -21.78 -14.13
C LEU A 77 -9.73 -20.72 -13.02
N THR A 78 -9.27 -21.09 -11.83
CA THR A 78 -8.76 -20.12 -10.89
C THR A 78 -7.84 -19.20 -11.68
N SER A 79 -8.21 -17.94 -11.81
CA SER A 79 -7.35 -16.95 -12.47
C SER A 79 -5.93 -17.13 -11.94
N LYS A 80 -4.96 -17.26 -12.81
CA LYS A 80 -3.55 -17.32 -12.42
C LYS A 80 -2.93 -15.93 -12.32
N GLN A 81 -3.76 -14.89 -12.24
CA GLN A 81 -3.33 -13.52 -12.09
C GLN A 81 -3.56 -13.05 -10.65
N LEU A 82 -2.53 -12.46 -10.05
CA LEU A 82 -2.61 -11.76 -8.78
C LEU A 82 -2.63 -10.26 -9.07
N LEU A 83 -3.65 -9.56 -8.61
CA LEU A 83 -3.64 -8.10 -8.70
C LEU A 83 -2.74 -7.52 -7.61
N VAL A 84 -1.86 -6.61 -7.99
CA VAL A 84 -0.93 -5.92 -7.10
C VAL A 84 -1.19 -4.42 -7.22
N VAL A 85 -1.70 -3.82 -6.17
CA VAL A 85 -1.98 -2.38 -6.14
C VAL A 85 -0.96 -1.68 -5.27
N LEU A 86 -0.15 -0.84 -5.90
CA LEU A 86 0.90 -0.06 -5.26
C LEU A 86 0.74 1.43 -5.63
N PRO A 87 0.98 2.36 -4.70
CA PRO A 87 0.91 3.79 -4.99
C PRO A 87 2.03 4.28 -5.95
N PHE A 88 3.07 3.47 -6.12
CA PHE A 88 4.21 3.75 -6.99
C PHE A 88 4.66 2.48 -7.76
N PRO A 89 3.79 1.90 -8.61
CA PRO A 89 4.03 0.57 -9.20
C PRO A 89 5.28 0.50 -10.08
N THR A 90 5.72 1.65 -10.63
CA THR A 90 6.89 1.76 -11.52
C THR A 90 8.15 2.29 -10.83
N ASN A 91 8.07 2.69 -9.55
CA ASN A 91 9.20 3.30 -8.84
C ASN A 91 9.73 2.38 -7.72
N ALA A 92 10.50 1.35 -8.09
CA ALA A 92 11.16 0.45 -7.14
C ALA A 92 12.15 1.17 -6.19
N GLY A 93 12.56 2.39 -6.51
CA GLY A 93 13.41 3.21 -5.64
C GLY A 93 12.75 3.65 -4.33
N LEU A 94 11.41 3.59 -4.26
CA LEU A 94 10.63 3.90 -3.05
C LEU A 94 10.21 2.65 -2.24
N GLY A 95 10.62 1.46 -2.69
CA GLY A 95 10.29 0.19 -2.03
C GLY A 95 10.00 -0.90 -3.05
N ASP A 96 10.90 -1.88 -3.18
CA ASP A 96 10.85 -2.90 -4.23
C ASP A 96 9.99 -4.12 -3.81
N TYR A 97 8.72 -3.88 -3.50
CA TYR A 97 7.74 -4.96 -3.27
C TYR A 97 7.48 -5.76 -4.53
N ALA A 98 7.40 -5.08 -5.68
CA ALA A 98 7.00 -5.66 -6.95
C ALA A 98 7.93 -6.81 -7.40
N SER A 99 9.26 -6.65 -7.27
CA SER A 99 10.21 -7.71 -7.60
C SER A 99 10.01 -8.96 -6.75
N GLY A 100 9.77 -8.79 -5.44
CA GLY A 100 9.51 -9.91 -4.52
C GLY A 100 8.22 -10.63 -4.84
N ILE A 101 7.15 -9.87 -5.11
CA ILE A 101 5.83 -10.39 -5.49
C ILE A 101 5.93 -11.16 -6.82
N SER A 102 6.52 -10.54 -7.85
CA SER A 102 6.64 -11.16 -9.18
C SER A 102 7.45 -12.44 -9.14
N ALA A 103 8.58 -12.46 -8.44
CA ALA A 103 9.40 -13.67 -8.29
C ALA A 103 8.63 -14.80 -7.59
N ALA A 104 7.93 -14.50 -6.50
CA ALA A 104 7.17 -15.51 -5.74
C ALA A 104 5.94 -16.00 -6.51
N ALA A 105 5.22 -15.09 -7.20
CA ALA A 105 4.07 -15.44 -8.04
C ALA A 105 4.49 -16.37 -9.17
N ASN A 106 5.56 -16.02 -9.91
CA ASN A 106 6.07 -16.84 -11.02
C ASN A 106 6.51 -18.24 -10.55
N ALA A 107 7.15 -18.34 -9.38
CA ALA A 107 7.54 -19.63 -8.79
C ALA A 107 6.34 -20.54 -8.45
N LYS A 108 5.14 -19.96 -8.32
CA LYS A 108 3.87 -20.66 -8.08
C LYS A 108 2.98 -20.72 -9.32
N HIS A 109 3.52 -20.39 -10.50
CA HIS A 109 2.81 -20.35 -11.79
C HIS A 109 1.63 -19.34 -11.82
N TYR A 110 1.76 -18.23 -11.06
CA TYR A 110 0.88 -17.07 -11.13
C TYR A 110 1.58 -15.91 -11.80
N GLN A 111 0.81 -15.02 -12.42
CA GLN A 111 1.29 -13.76 -12.99
C GLN A 111 0.89 -12.60 -12.07
N ALA A 112 1.85 -11.79 -11.64
CA ALA A 112 1.55 -10.54 -10.95
C ALA A 112 1.19 -9.45 -11.97
N VAL A 113 0.03 -8.82 -11.80
CA VAL A 113 -0.44 -7.69 -12.62
C VAL A 113 -0.51 -6.46 -11.72
N THR A 114 0.29 -5.44 -12.03
CA THR A 114 0.31 -4.20 -11.25
C THR A 114 -0.71 -3.20 -11.74
N MET A 115 -1.33 -2.50 -10.80
CA MET A 115 -2.29 -1.43 -11.04
C MET A 115 -2.05 -0.28 -10.06
N ASP A 116 -2.37 0.93 -10.47
CA ASP A 116 -2.40 2.06 -9.55
C ASP A 116 -3.70 2.10 -8.72
N PRO A 117 -3.74 2.84 -7.58
CA PRO A 117 -4.93 2.92 -6.74
C PRO A 117 -6.16 3.50 -7.46
N LYS A 118 -5.97 4.39 -8.45
CA LYS A 118 -7.10 4.98 -9.20
C LYS A 118 -7.78 3.95 -10.09
N GLY A 119 -7.00 3.11 -10.75
CA GLY A 119 -7.52 1.99 -11.53
C GLY A 119 -8.23 0.97 -10.64
N PHE A 120 -7.66 0.66 -9.47
CA PHE A 120 -8.27 -0.25 -8.50
C PHE A 120 -9.62 0.26 -7.97
N ALA A 121 -9.73 1.55 -7.67
CA ALA A 121 -10.96 2.16 -7.18
C ALA A 121 -12.16 2.04 -8.14
N GLN A 122 -11.92 1.73 -9.40
CA GLN A 122 -12.97 1.56 -10.42
C GLN A 122 -13.40 0.09 -10.59
N LEU A 123 -12.68 -0.86 -9.96
CA LEU A 123 -13.02 -2.27 -10.06
C LEU A 123 -14.09 -2.65 -9.04
N THR A 124 -15.11 -3.34 -9.51
CA THR A 124 -16.11 -3.97 -8.65
C THR A 124 -15.56 -5.24 -8.02
N ALA A 125 -16.13 -5.66 -6.87
CA ALA A 125 -15.75 -6.92 -6.23
C ALA A 125 -16.00 -8.13 -7.15
N THR A 126 -17.05 -8.08 -7.96
CA THR A 126 -17.37 -9.12 -8.95
C THR A 126 -16.28 -9.22 -10.03
N GLU A 127 -15.85 -8.11 -10.60
CA GLU A 127 -14.76 -8.11 -11.58
C GLU A 127 -13.45 -8.63 -10.97
N MET A 128 -13.15 -8.22 -9.72
CA MET A 128 -11.99 -8.73 -8.99
C MET A 128 -12.01 -10.26 -8.90
N LYS A 129 -13.14 -10.83 -8.46
CA LYS A 129 -13.32 -12.27 -8.27
C LYS A 129 -13.18 -13.06 -9.57
N HIS A 130 -13.59 -12.50 -10.71
CA HIS A 130 -13.51 -13.17 -12.00
C HIS A 130 -12.13 -13.06 -12.66
N LYS A 131 -11.45 -11.91 -12.50
CA LYS A 131 -10.20 -11.63 -13.21
C LYS A 131 -8.95 -12.07 -12.44
N TYR A 132 -9.01 -12.08 -11.10
CA TYR A 132 -7.82 -12.24 -10.27
C TYR A 132 -8.01 -13.34 -9.21
N ALA A 133 -6.96 -14.09 -8.93
CA ALA A 133 -6.93 -15.06 -7.85
C ALA A 133 -6.88 -14.42 -6.46
N GLY A 134 -6.55 -13.13 -6.38
CA GLY A 134 -6.51 -12.35 -5.16
C GLY A 134 -5.79 -11.02 -5.34
N LEU A 135 -5.77 -10.23 -4.27
CA LEU A 135 -5.25 -8.87 -4.20
C LEU A 135 -4.11 -8.77 -3.19
N ILE A 136 -2.99 -8.20 -3.59
CA ILE A 136 -1.94 -7.69 -2.70
C ILE A 136 -1.99 -6.16 -2.78
N TYR A 137 -2.23 -5.50 -1.65
CA TYR A 137 -2.50 -4.08 -1.63
C TYR A 137 -1.63 -3.33 -0.61
N LEU A 138 -0.93 -2.28 -1.07
CA LEU A 138 -0.29 -1.28 -0.22
C LEU A 138 -1.18 -0.03 -0.17
N PRO A 139 -2.04 0.13 0.85
CA PRO A 139 -2.98 1.24 0.93
C PRO A 139 -2.27 2.58 1.16
N GLN A 140 -2.79 3.65 0.55
CA GLN A 140 -2.36 5.02 0.83
C GLN A 140 -3.08 5.56 2.07
N ASP A 141 -4.42 5.54 2.04
CA ASP A 141 -5.29 5.91 3.14
C ASP A 141 -6.26 4.76 3.45
N LEU A 142 -5.84 3.93 4.39
CA LEU A 142 -6.58 2.71 4.72
C LEU A 142 -8.01 2.99 5.24
N TYR A 143 -8.24 4.14 5.86
CA TYR A 143 -9.58 4.50 6.35
C TYR A 143 -10.53 4.86 5.21
N GLN A 144 -10.07 5.60 4.20
CA GLN A 144 -10.89 5.92 3.01
C GLN A 144 -11.14 4.68 2.15
N GLU A 145 -10.19 3.75 2.12
CA GLU A 145 -10.24 2.54 1.29
C GLU A 145 -10.91 1.36 2.00
N ALA A 146 -11.24 1.49 3.29
CA ALA A 146 -11.75 0.41 4.13
C ALA A 146 -13.05 -0.21 3.61
N GLU A 147 -13.98 0.60 3.12
CA GLU A 147 -15.26 0.11 2.59
C GLU A 147 -15.04 -0.83 1.40
N GLN A 148 -14.25 -0.44 0.42
CA GLN A 148 -13.95 -1.26 -0.75
C GLN A 148 -13.27 -2.58 -0.35
N LEU A 149 -12.29 -2.52 0.55
CA LEU A 149 -11.60 -3.70 1.06
C LEU A 149 -12.53 -4.64 1.83
N TYR A 150 -13.45 -4.08 2.60
CA TYR A 150 -14.45 -4.87 3.33
C TYR A 150 -15.44 -5.56 2.38
N LEU A 151 -15.89 -4.87 1.33
CA LEU A 151 -16.74 -5.48 0.29
C LEU A 151 -16.05 -6.65 -0.41
N LEU A 152 -14.74 -6.51 -0.72
CA LEU A 152 -13.95 -7.63 -1.26
C LEU A 152 -13.91 -8.82 -0.30
N LYS A 153 -13.76 -8.57 1.02
CA LYS A 153 -13.80 -9.62 2.05
C LYS A 153 -15.16 -10.33 2.08
N LEU A 154 -16.27 -9.59 2.01
CA LEU A 154 -17.63 -10.16 1.98
C LEU A 154 -17.84 -11.05 0.75
N GLU A 155 -17.29 -10.65 -0.39
CA GLU A 155 -17.31 -11.43 -1.64
C GLU A 155 -16.29 -12.59 -1.65
N LYS A 156 -15.59 -12.82 -0.55
CA LYS A 156 -14.56 -13.86 -0.38
C LYS A 156 -13.42 -13.74 -1.40
N VAL A 157 -13.09 -12.53 -1.84
CA VAL A 157 -11.87 -12.28 -2.61
C VAL A 157 -10.68 -12.35 -1.67
N PRO A 158 -9.65 -13.18 -1.95
CA PRO A 158 -8.44 -13.19 -1.13
C PRO A 158 -7.71 -11.86 -1.18
N VAL A 159 -7.44 -11.26 -0.03
CA VAL A 159 -6.75 -9.97 0.09
C VAL A 159 -5.63 -10.08 1.12
N VAL A 160 -4.45 -9.55 0.80
CA VAL A 160 -3.34 -9.34 1.75
C VAL A 160 -2.92 -7.88 1.69
N LEU A 161 -2.86 -7.23 2.85
CA LEU A 161 -2.37 -5.85 2.97
C LEU A 161 -0.85 -5.84 3.19
N LEU A 162 -0.21 -4.78 2.68
CA LEU A 162 1.19 -4.47 2.93
C LEU A 162 1.30 -3.28 3.87
N ASP A 163 2.25 -3.34 4.82
CA ASP A 163 2.69 -2.26 5.73
C ASP A 163 1.65 -1.79 6.74
N LYS A 164 0.42 -1.55 6.33
CA LYS A 164 -0.61 -0.92 7.18
C LYS A 164 -1.71 -1.92 7.55
N SER A 165 -2.24 -1.81 8.77
CA SER A 165 -3.34 -2.62 9.27
C SER A 165 -4.49 -1.75 9.77
N LEU A 166 -5.70 -2.25 9.60
CA LEU A 166 -6.92 -1.79 10.26
C LEU A 166 -7.57 -3.03 10.87
N PRO A 167 -7.54 -3.18 12.21
CA PRO A 167 -7.99 -4.41 12.88
C PRO A 167 -9.42 -4.81 12.52
N GLU A 168 -10.31 -3.85 12.32
CA GLU A 168 -11.72 -4.05 11.99
C GLU A 168 -11.93 -4.74 10.62
N LEU A 169 -10.96 -4.64 9.72
CA LEU A 169 -11.01 -5.34 8.43
C LEU A 169 -10.73 -6.83 8.58
N GLU A 170 -9.99 -7.23 9.64
CA GLU A 170 -9.55 -8.62 9.85
C GLU A 170 -8.93 -9.24 8.59
N LEU A 171 -8.11 -8.50 7.88
CA LEU A 171 -7.38 -8.95 6.71
C LEU A 171 -5.96 -9.37 7.10
N PRO A 172 -5.37 -10.36 6.41
CA PRO A 172 -3.96 -10.67 6.58
C PRO A 172 -3.07 -9.49 6.18
N VAL A 173 -2.00 -9.25 6.95
CA VAL A 173 -1.06 -8.15 6.74
C VAL A 173 0.38 -8.67 6.75
N VAL A 174 1.20 -8.18 5.84
CA VAL A 174 2.66 -8.31 5.90
C VAL A 174 3.26 -6.93 6.10
N ALA A 175 3.97 -6.74 7.21
CA ALA A 175 4.58 -5.48 7.60
C ALA A 175 6.04 -5.66 8.01
N ALA A 176 6.79 -4.58 8.08
CA ALA A 176 8.07 -4.55 8.78
C ALA A 176 7.84 -4.59 10.31
N ASP A 177 8.84 -4.99 11.07
CA ASP A 177 8.83 -4.84 12.52
C ASP A 177 9.08 -3.37 12.87
N ASN A 178 8.03 -2.56 12.67
CA ASN A 178 8.06 -1.11 12.83
C ASN A 178 8.38 -0.69 14.26
N PHE A 179 7.86 -1.43 15.26
CA PHE A 179 8.12 -1.14 16.66
C PHE A 179 9.62 -1.30 17.00
N ASN A 180 10.20 -2.44 16.63
CA ASN A 180 11.63 -2.66 16.80
C ASN A 180 12.47 -1.66 15.98
N GLY A 181 12.02 -1.29 14.79
CA GLY A 181 12.69 -0.28 13.97
C GLY A 181 12.75 1.09 14.66
N GLY A 182 11.65 1.54 15.27
CA GLY A 182 11.62 2.74 16.09
C GLY A 182 12.57 2.68 17.27
N GLN A 183 12.64 1.52 17.95
CA GLN A 183 13.62 1.29 19.03
C GLN A 183 15.06 1.35 18.53
N LEU A 184 15.38 0.68 17.43
CA LEU A 184 16.73 0.66 16.87
C LEU A 184 17.22 2.07 16.46
N ALA A 185 16.36 2.86 15.81
CA ALA A 185 16.67 4.23 15.43
C ALA A 185 16.97 5.10 16.64
N THR A 186 16.12 5.05 17.65
CA THR A 186 16.24 5.85 18.86
C THR A 186 17.42 5.43 19.72
N ASN A 187 17.60 4.12 19.94
CA ASN A 187 18.73 3.58 20.70
C ASN A 187 20.07 3.91 20.07
N HIS A 188 20.14 3.95 18.72
CA HIS A 188 21.35 4.40 18.02
C HIS A 188 21.73 5.84 18.38
N LEU A 189 20.75 6.74 18.44
CA LEU A 189 20.97 8.13 18.81
C LEU A 189 21.35 8.28 20.31
N ILE A 190 20.67 7.52 21.19
CA ILE A 190 21.01 7.51 22.63
C ILE A 190 22.44 7.02 22.85
N GLN A 191 22.87 5.96 22.17
CA GLN A 191 24.25 5.47 22.22
C GLN A 191 25.27 6.51 21.73
N GLN A 192 24.85 7.44 20.89
CA GLN A 192 25.64 8.59 20.44
C GLN A 192 25.52 9.82 21.34
N GLN A 193 24.99 9.66 22.56
CA GLN A 193 24.86 10.67 23.59
C GLN A 193 23.81 11.76 23.28
N HIS A 194 22.87 11.50 22.38
CA HIS A 194 21.72 12.38 22.19
C HIS A 194 20.67 12.12 23.29
N HIS A 195 20.22 13.18 23.97
CA HIS A 195 19.20 13.11 25.02
C HIS A 195 17.93 13.89 24.65
N GLN A 196 18.04 14.90 23.82
CA GLN A 196 16.91 15.65 23.25
C GLN A 196 16.67 15.16 21.82
N ILE A 197 15.86 14.10 21.70
CA ILE A 197 15.57 13.41 20.45
C ILE A 197 14.10 13.67 20.10
N LEU A 198 13.85 14.27 18.94
CA LEU A 198 12.52 14.50 18.39
C LEU A 198 12.10 13.31 17.53
N PHE A 199 10.84 12.89 17.64
CA PHE A 199 10.20 12.08 16.59
C PHE A 199 9.44 13.03 15.65
N TYR A 200 9.62 12.88 14.34
CA TYR A 200 8.94 13.71 13.34
C TYR A 200 8.21 12.85 12.31
N ALA A 201 6.93 13.09 12.14
CA ALA A 201 6.08 12.50 11.13
C ALA A 201 5.27 13.61 10.43
N GLN A 202 5.11 13.49 9.12
CA GLN A 202 4.28 14.41 8.35
C GLN A 202 2.83 13.96 8.47
N MET A 203 2.06 14.64 9.30
CA MET A 203 0.63 14.36 9.45
C MET A 203 -0.17 15.24 8.48
N GLU A 204 -0.71 14.62 7.43
CA GLU A 204 -1.68 15.29 6.54
C GLU A 204 -3.10 15.19 7.11
N GLN A 205 -3.35 14.22 7.98
CA GLN A 205 -4.62 13.96 8.66
C GLN A 205 -4.40 13.83 10.16
N ALA A 206 -5.49 13.88 10.92
CA ALA A 206 -5.44 13.76 12.39
C ALA A 206 -4.97 12.38 12.90
N VAL A 207 -4.79 11.41 12.02
CA VAL A 207 -4.45 10.03 12.38
C VAL A 207 -3.23 9.59 11.58
N LEU A 208 -2.22 9.07 12.29
CA LEU A 208 -1.05 8.44 11.66
C LEU A 208 -1.40 7.04 11.14
N PRO A 209 -0.74 6.57 10.07
CA PRO A 209 -0.79 5.17 9.67
C PRO A 209 -0.31 4.23 10.79
N SER A 210 -0.85 3.02 10.86
CA SER A 210 -0.50 2.03 11.90
C SER A 210 1.00 1.75 11.98
N SER A 211 1.69 1.68 10.85
CA SER A 211 3.14 1.49 10.78
C SER A 211 3.92 2.64 11.43
N VAL A 212 3.44 3.89 11.26
CA VAL A 212 4.08 5.06 11.88
C VAL A 212 3.81 5.11 13.38
N TYR A 213 2.60 4.73 13.84
CA TYR A 213 2.32 4.57 15.27
C TYR A 213 3.23 3.54 15.92
N GLU A 214 3.45 2.37 15.29
CA GLU A 214 4.36 1.37 15.81
C GLU A 214 5.80 1.91 15.92
N ARG A 215 6.30 2.67 14.93
CA ARG A 215 7.62 3.35 14.97
C ARG A 215 7.70 4.34 16.13
N TYR A 216 6.65 5.15 16.32
CA TYR A 216 6.55 6.10 17.42
C TYR A 216 6.55 5.40 18.79
N PHE A 217 5.80 4.32 18.95
CA PHE A 217 5.81 3.56 20.22
C PHE A 217 7.16 2.91 20.50
N GLY A 218 7.85 2.44 19.45
CA GLY A 218 9.24 1.97 19.58
C GLY A 218 10.20 3.07 20.05
N TYR A 219 10.06 4.29 19.51
CA TYR A 219 10.78 5.48 19.95
C TYR A 219 10.49 5.78 21.43
N LEU A 220 9.23 5.83 21.85
CA LEU A 220 8.85 6.08 23.25
C LEU A 220 9.43 5.01 24.20
N GLN A 221 9.37 3.74 23.80
CA GLN A 221 9.92 2.64 24.58
C GLN A 221 11.43 2.78 24.80
N ALA A 222 12.18 3.16 23.75
CA ALA A 222 13.62 3.36 23.85
C ALA A 222 13.97 4.55 24.75
N LEU A 223 13.26 5.67 24.65
CA LEU A 223 13.42 6.81 25.54
C LEU A 223 13.15 6.43 27.00
N HIS A 224 12.04 5.75 27.25
CA HIS A 224 11.66 5.32 28.60
C HIS A 224 12.72 4.42 29.24
N GLN A 225 13.26 3.46 28.50
CA GLN A 225 14.34 2.59 28.95
C GLN A 225 15.62 3.34 29.31
N ALA A 226 15.86 4.47 28.64
CA ALA A 226 17.01 5.35 28.92
C ALA A 226 16.73 6.43 29.98
N GLY A 227 15.54 6.48 30.55
CA GLY A 227 15.13 7.53 31.52
C GLY A 227 14.89 8.89 30.87
N LEU A 228 14.68 8.94 29.54
CA LEU A 228 14.45 10.17 28.77
C LEU A 228 12.94 10.37 28.54
N LYS A 229 12.57 11.60 28.18
CA LYS A 229 11.19 11.97 27.84
C LYS A 229 11.10 12.38 26.38
N PRO A 230 9.95 12.17 25.71
CA PRO A 230 9.73 12.72 24.38
C PRO A 230 9.73 14.25 24.42
N VAL A 231 10.28 14.89 23.40
CA VAL A 231 10.32 16.36 23.28
C VAL A 231 8.93 16.94 23.12
N VAL A 232 8.11 16.26 22.30
CA VAL A 232 6.70 16.63 22.05
C VAL A 232 5.82 15.39 22.09
N SER A 233 4.54 15.61 22.36
CA SER A 233 3.52 14.56 22.21
C SER A 233 3.15 14.35 20.73
N ILE A 234 2.54 13.20 20.43
CA ILE A 234 2.08 12.88 19.08
C ILE A 234 1.07 13.91 18.54
N HIS A 235 0.28 14.53 19.43
CA HIS A 235 -0.73 15.52 19.06
C HIS A 235 -0.12 16.85 18.62
N GLU A 236 1.11 17.13 19.04
CA GLU A 236 1.83 18.37 18.68
C GLU A 236 2.59 18.24 17.36
N LEU A 237 2.69 17.02 16.79
CA LEU A 237 3.39 16.81 15.50
C LEU A 237 2.74 17.58 14.36
N THR A 238 1.43 17.82 14.40
CA THR A 238 0.72 18.61 13.37
C THR A 238 1.23 20.05 13.29
N THR A 239 1.65 20.64 14.42
CA THR A 239 2.18 22.01 14.45
C THR A 239 3.53 22.10 13.76
N LEU A 240 4.35 21.05 13.83
CA LEU A 240 5.66 20.99 13.19
C LEU A 240 5.57 21.01 11.66
N ASN A 241 4.47 20.53 11.08
CA ASN A 241 4.27 20.55 9.64
C ASN A 241 4.05 21.95 9.07
N GLN A 242 3.64 22.90 9.91
CA GLN A 242 3.36 24.28 9.53
C GLN A 242 4.61 25.18 9.65
N LEU A 243 5.69 24.69 10.28
CA LEU A 243 6.90 25.47 10.48
C LEU A 243 7.59 25.80 9.15
N THR A 244 7.97 27.06 8.98
CA THR A 244 8.91 27.46 7.92
C THR A 244 10.31 26.88 8.20
N PRO A 245 11.22 26.88 7.24
CA PRO A 245 12.60 26.44 7.51
C PRO A 245 13.30 27.23 8.63
N ASP A 246 13.06 28.55 8.74
CA ASP A 246 13.63 29.40 9.81
C ASP A 246 12.98 29.10 11.16
N ASP A 247 11.64 28.87 11.20
CA ASP A 247 10.94 28.45 12.41
C ASP A 247 11.44 27.11 12.90
N TRP A 248 11.79 26.19 11.98
CA TRP A 248 12.41 24.92 12.35
C TRP A 248 13.72 25.09 13.10
N LEU A 249 14.63 25.99 12.63
CA LEU A 249 15.89 26.23 13.34
C LEU A 249 15.64 26.81 14.73
N THR A 250 14.74 27.78 14.82
CA THR A 250 14.33 28.40 16.09
C THR A 250 13.76 27.34 17.04
N TYR A 251 12.89 26.44 16.54
CA TYR A 251 12.29 25.37 17.31
C TYR A 251 13.33 24.37 17.83
N LEU A 252 14.27 23.95 16.98
CA LEU A 252 15.37 23.06 17.36
C LEU A 252 16.21 23.64 18.50
N ASP A 253 16.51 24.95 18.42
CA ASP A 253 17.33 25.66 19.42
C ASP A 253 16.56 25.85 20.74
N GLN A 254 15.30 26.25 20.70
CA GLN A 254 14.45 26.46 21.88
C GLN A 254 14.25 25.16 22.69
N HIS A 255 14.13 24.03 21.99
CA HIS A 255 13.94 22.71 22.62
C HIS A 255 15.24 21.92 22.80
N HIS A 256 16.40 22.54 22.50
CA HIS A 256 17.71 21.90 22.56
C HIS A 256 17.81 20.57 21.81
N ILE A 257 17.07 20.44 20.70
CA ILE A 257 16.98 19.20 19.91
C ILE A 257 18.30 18.96 19.18
N THR A 258 18.92 17.83 19.45
CA THR A 258 20.19 17.42 18.83
C THR A 258 20.05 16.26 17.86
N ALA A 259 18.89 15.58 17.86
CA ALA A 259 18.63 14.48 16.96
C ALA A 259 17.14 14.35 16.61
N ILE A 260 16.87 13.81 15.44
CA ILE A 260 15.51 13.57 14.96
C ILE A 260 15.41 12.12 14.43
N VAL A 261 14.40 11.37 14.89
CA VAL A 261 13.90 10.14 14.27
C VAL A 261 12.75 10.52 13.37
N VAL A 262 12.84 10.27 12.08
CA VAL A 262 11.82 10.64 11.09
C VAL A 262 11.06 9.40 10.64
N GLU A 263 9.75 9.54 10.43
CA GLU A 263 8.86 8.44 10.09
C GLU A 263 9.33 7.60 8.91
N ASN A 264 9.90 8.24 7.86
CA ASN A 264 10.45 7.57 6.69
C ASN A 264 11.53 8.40 5.99
N ASP A 265 12.26 7.76 5.07
CA ASP A 265 13.38 8.39 4.35
C ASP A 265 12.94 9.55 3.46
N LEU A 266 11.76 9.46 2.82
CA LEU A 266 11.30 10.52 1.94
C LEU A 266 11.04 11.82 2.71
N ILE A 267 10.40 11.72 3.86
CA ILE A 267 10.15 12.84 4.75
C ILE A 267 11.46 13.35 5.37
N ALA A 268 12.37 12.44 5.74
CA ALA A 268 13.69 12.81 6.22
C ALA A 268 14.48 13.62 5.18
N ILE A 269 14.49 13.18 3.92
CA ILE A 269 15.18 13.87 2.82
C ILE A 269 14.56 15.27 2.58
N LYS A 270 13.22 15.37 2.59
CA LYS A 270 12.54 16.66 2.48
C LYS A 270 12.95 17.62 3.61
N LEU A 271 12.95 17.15 4.86
CA LEU A 271 13.37 17.93 6.02
C LEU A 271 14.85 18.33 5.93
N MET A 272 15.72 17.39 5.56
CA MET A 272 17.14 17.65 5.37
C MET A 272 17.38 18.78 4.37
N ASN A 273 16.70 18.76 3.22
CA ASN A 273 16.85 19.78 2.20
C ASN A 273 16.34 21.15 2.67
N ARG A 274 15.22 21.18 3.41
CA ARG A 274 14.66 22.42 3.98
C ARG A 274 15.61 23.07 5.00
N LEU A 275 16.14 22.28 5.94
CA LEU A 275 17.04 22.78 6.97
C LEU A 275 18.38 23.25 6.38
N ARG A 276 18.94 22.48 5.43
CA ARG A 276 20.20 22.85 4.76
C ARG A 276 20.08 24.12 3.93
N ALA A 277 18.92 24.43 3.39
CA ALA A 277 18.73 25.65 2.60
C ALA A 277 18.89 26.91 3.44
N VAL A 278 18.59 26.86 4.75
CA VAL A 278 18.70 27.97 5.69
C VAL A 278 20.04 27.94 6.46
N ASP A 279 20.43 26.75 6.94
CA ASP A 279 21.72 26.54 7.63
C ASP A 279 22.49 25.39 6.98
N PRO A 280 23.43 25.69 6.06
CA PRO A 280 24.27 24.65 5.45
C PRO A 280 25.14 23.87 6.44
N THR A 281 25.34 24.41 7.66
CA THR A 281 26.20 23.84 8.70
C THR A 281 25.41 23.00 9.73
N ILE A 282 24.10 22.95 9.61
CA ILE A 282 23.18 22.30 10.57
C ILE A 282 23.63 20.86 10.94
N TRP A 283 24.23 20.14 10.01
CA TRP A 283 24.72 18.77 10.23
C TRP A 283 25.95 18.68 11.12
N GLN A 284 26.51 19.82 11.53
CA GLN A 284 27.56 19.85 12.57
C GLN A 284 26.98 19.67 13.98
N ARG A 285 25.68 19.93 14.18
CA ARG A 285 25.00 19.90 15.49
C ARG A 285 23.74 19.02 15.53
N LEU A 286 23.19 18.62 14.40
CA LEU A 286 21.97 17.82 14.31
C LEU A 286 22.25 16.46 13.67
N SER A 287 21.74 15.41 14.30
CA SER A 287 21.69 14.05 13.78
C SER A 287 20.29 13.70 13.29
N ILE A 288 20.19 12.90 12.22
CA ILE A 288 18.89 12.48 11.68
C ILE A 288 18.91 11.00 11.29
N VAL A 289 17.84 10.27 11.63
CA VAL A 289 17.63 8.87 11.25
C VAL A 289 16.31 8.77 10.51
N GLY A 290 16.32 8.15 9.33
CA GLY A 290 15.13 7.82 8.54
C GLY A 290 14.65 6.40 8.75
N PHE A 291 13.73 5.98 7.90
CA PHE A 291 13.19 4.63 7.84
C PHE A 291 12.91 4.27 6.38
N ASP A 292 13.09 3.02 5.96
CA ASP A 292 12.85 2.38 4.67
C ASP A 292 14.14 1.94 3.96
N ASN A 293 15.23 2.68 4.04
CA ASN A 293 16.45 2.51 3.25
C ASN A 293 16.17 2.57 1.74
N ILE A 294 15.40 3.59 1.31
CA ILE A 294 15.21 3.83 -0.12
C ILE A 294 16.53 4.21 -0.80
N GLN A 295 16.61 4.02 -2.11
CA GLN A 295 17.84 4.29 -2.87
C GLN A 295 18.36 5.72 -2.65
N ALA A 296 17.46 6.71 -2.61
CA ALA A 296 17.80 8.11 -2.41
C ALA A 296 18.51 8.40 -1.07
N ALA A 297 18.27 7.59 -0.02
CA ALA A 297 18.88 7.79 1.29
C ALA A 297 20.43 7.74 1.26
N SER A 298 20.99 6.95 0.36
CA SER A 298 22.45 6.87 0.18
C SER A 298 23.06 8.04 -0.63
N LEU A 299 22.22 8.79 -1.34
CA LEU A 299 22.60 9.85 -2.25
C LEU A 299 22.45 11.26 -1.63
N THR A 300 21.92 11.35 -0.41
CA THR A 300 21.82 12.61 0.33
C THR A 300 23.19 13.09 0.83
N TYR A 301 23.29 14.39 1.20
CA TYR A 301 24.46 14.91 1.88
C TYR A 301 24.04 15.67 3.16
N PRO A 302 24.46 15.14 4.33
CA PRO A 302 25.15 13.85 4.55
C PRO A 302 24.29 12.64 4.15
N ALA A 303 24.91 11.50 3.81
CA ALA A 303 24.18 10.28 3.49
C ALA A 303 23.34 9.81 4.70
N LEU A 304 22.05 9.53 4.48
CA LEU A 304 21.06 9.30 5.53
C LEU A 304 21.22 7.94 6.21
N THR A 305 21.46 7.94 7.51
CA THR A 305 21.30 6.78 8.39
C THR A 305 19.82 6.41 8.47
N THR A 306 19.48 5.12 8.34
CA THR A 306 18.09 4.71 8.21
C THR A 306 17.86 3.30 8.72
N ILE A 307 16.61 2.96 8.99
CA ILE A 307 16.17 1.58 9.27
C ILE A 307 15.76 0.93 7.94
N ALA A 308 16.42 -0.15 7.56
CA ALA A 308 16.12 -0.86 6.33
C ALA A 308 14.98 -1.86 6.53
N GLN A 309 13.99 -1.80 5.64
CA GLN A 309 12.94 -2.80 5.47
C GLN A 309 13.34 -3.81 4.38
N ASP A 310 12.87 -5.04 4.50
CA ASP A 310 12.99 -6.07 3.46
C ASP A 310 11.74 -6.05 2.56
N PHE A 311 11.63 -5.06 1.69
CA PHE A 311 10.50 -4.92 0.76
C PHE A 311 10.29 -6.14 -0.13
N LYS A 312 11.39 -6.74 -0.63
CA LYS A 312 11.32 -7.95 -1.46
C LYS A 312 10.82 -9.15 -0.66
N GLY A 313 11.33 -9.32 0.56
CA GLY A 313 10.86 -10.35 1.48
C GLY A 313 9.38 -10.17 1.85
N MET A 314 8.95 -8.92 2.10
CA MET A 314 7.55 -8.61 2.34
C MET A 314 6.67 -8.96 1.15
N GLY A 315 7.07 -8.60 -0.07
CA GLY A 315 6.37 -8.97 -1.29
C GLY A 315 6.27 -10.48 -1.48
N LYS A 316 7.35 -11.21 -1.27
CA LYS A 316 7.36 -12.67 -1.31
C LYS A 316 6.40 -13.27 -0.27
N LYS A 317 6.46 -12.78 0.96
CA LYS A 317 5.62 -13.26 2.06
C LYS A 317 4.14 -12.98 1.83
N ALA A 318 3.81 -11.86 1.19
CA ALA A 318 2.44 -11.53 0.81
C ALA A 318 1.85 -12.53 -0.20
N VAL A 319 2.63 -12.96 -1.20
CA VAL A 319 2.18 -14.01 -2.14
C VAL A 319 1.97 -15.34 -1.42
N GLU A 320 2.90 -15.73 -0.54
CA GLU A 320 2.76 -16.96 0.26
C GLU A 320 1.48 -16.93 1.10
N LEU A 321 1.23 -15.81 1.77
CA LEU A 321 0.07 -15.62 2.64
C LEU A 321 -1.24 -15.63 1.83
N LEU A 322 -1.27 -14.94 0.68
CA LEU A 322 -2.43 -14.85 -0.20
C LEU A 322 -2.84 -16.23 -0.72
N LEU A 323 -1.88 -17.02 -1.19
CA LEU A 323 -2.16 -18.34 -1.78
C LEU A 323 -2.48 -19.41 -0.75
N ASN A 324 -1.97 -19.29 0.48
CA ASN A 324 -2.26 -20.22 1.57
C ASN A 324 -3.59 -19.94 2.28
N GLN A 325 -4.19 -18.77 2.10
CA GLN A 325 -5.47 -18.33 2.67
C GLN A 325 -5.62 -18.76 4.14
N PRO A 326 -4.88 -18.15 5.08
CA PRO A 326 -4.95 -18.55 6.47
C PRO A 326 -6.37 -18.40 7.01
N ASN A 327 -6.84 -19.38 7.80
CA ASN A 327 -8.19 -19.39 8.38
C ASN A 327 -8.45 -18.24 9.38
N GLN A 328 -7.40 -17.54 9.80
CA GLN A 328 -7.49 -16.42 10.72
C GLN A 328 -6.63 -15.25 10.21
N PRO A 329 -7.07 -14.00 10.40
CA PRO A 329 -6.27 -12.83 10.10
C PRO A 329 -4.97 -12.87 10.90
N SER A 330 -3.87 -12.58 10.23
CA SER A 330 -2.53 -12.62 10.85
C SER A 330 -1.71 -11.43 10.39
N ILE A 331 -0.94 -10.86 11.30
CA ILE A 331 0.08 -9.85 10.97
C ILE A 331 1.43 -10.52 11.00
N VAL A 332 2.05 -10.66 9.83
CA VAL A 332 3.42 -11.19 9.70
C VAL A 332 4.39 -10.02 9.66
N ARG A 333 5.27 -9.94 10.67
CA ARG A 333 6.30 -8.91 10.75
C ARG A 333 7.65 -9.43 10.30
N LEU A 334 8.28 -8.73 9.36
CA LEU A 334 9.64 -9.04 8.91
C LEU A 334 10.65 -8.19 9.70
N PRO A 335 11.81 -8.75 10.06
CA PRO A 335 12.83 -8.03 10.80
C PRO A 335 13.38 -6.86 9.99
N VAL A 336 13.81 -5.82 10.72
CA VAL A 336 14.44 -4.63 10.18
C VAL A 336 15.86 -4.48 10.71
N LYS A 337 16.69 -3.64 10.08
CA LYS A 337 18.07 -3.40 10.50
C LYS A 337 18.47 -1.94 10.34
N LEU A 338 19.30 -1.46 11.22
CA LEU A 338 19.92 -0.13 11.15
C LEU A 338 21.04 -0.13 10.08
N ILE A 339 20.98 0.84 9.16
CA ILE A 339 22.04 1.14 8.20
C ILE A 339 22.66 2.46 8.59
N LYS A 340 23.84 2.40 9.21
CA LYS A 340 24.59 3.59 9.64
C LYS A 340 25.24 4.28 8.45
N ARG A 341 25.07 5.59 8.35
CA ARG A 341 25.70 6.47 7.37
C ARG A 341 26.16 7.78 8.05
N ALA A 342 26.33 8.87 7.27
CA ALA A 342 26.95 10.10 7.74
C ALA A 342 25.98 11.10 8.41
N SER A 343 24.67 10.85 8.41
CA SER A 343 23.69 11.79 8.97
C SER A 343 23.55 11.71 10.50
N THR A 344 24.31 10.85 11.14
CA THR A 344 24.36 10.74 12.61
C THR A 344 25.80 10.76 13.11
N LYS A 345 26.04 11.41 14.24
CA LYS A 345 27.35 11.53 14.88
C LYS A 345 27.20 11.54 16.39
N ALA A 346 28.26 11.14 17.10
CA ALA A 346 28.30 11.21 18.55
C ALA A 346 28.46 12.65 19.03
N LEU A 347 27.72 13.03 20.06
CA LEU A 347 27.99 14.25 20.83
C LEU A 347 29.14 14.00 21.80
N PRO A 348 29.88 15.06 22.19
CA PRO A 348 30.86 14.97 23.25
C PRO A 348 30.21 14.43 24.53
N LYS A 349 30.91 13.52 25.24
CA LYS A 349 30.43 13.09 26.55
C LYS A 349 30.43 14.30 27.49
N ILE A 350 29.29 14.59 28.08
CA ILE A 350 29.24 15.56 29.17
C ILE A 350 30.07 14.96 30.30
N PRO A 351 31.14 15.65 30.83
CA PRO A 351 31.85 15.18 32.01
C PRO A 351 30.83 14.98 33.12
N LYS A 352 30.87 13.85 33.80
CA LYS A 352 30.12 13.70 35.04
C LYS A 352 30.73 14.73 36.01
N GLU A 353 29.94 15.68 36.47
CA GLU A 353 30.29 16.48 37.65
C GLU A 353 30.34 15.49 38.81
N ASP A 354 31.54 15.36 39.39
CA ASP A 354 31.84 14.54 40.58
C ASP A 354 31.13 15.09 41.84
#